data_caa18e3f3bb30fbda294f420343521ec
#
_entry.id   caa18e3f3bb30fbda294f420343521ec
#
_cell.length_a   1.000
_cell.length_b   1.000
_cell.length_c   1.000
_cell.angle_alpha   90.00
_cell.angle_beta   90.00
_cell.angle_gamma   90.00
#
_symmetry.space_group_name_H-M   'P 1'
#
loop_
_entity.id
_entity.type
_entity.pdbx_description
1 polymer ?
#
loop_
_entity_poly.entity_id
_entity_poly.type
_entity_poly.pdbx_seq_one_letter_code
_entity_poly.pdbx_strand_id
1 'polypeptide(L)'
;MKSGSQVERKLMIAGRVDIVEKNTIEILKKYLVKVSNEYIIVLEKGKKTGKEHVHFLITKNSCKLQKSECDTIRQGITKLINFNNSKQYYVGGVRDEKKCFLYTLKDLNIIEETWIDRAEYDSMIAETVRINDEKNTPMKQQLVKHIDNYRTKDDNDYGTYITQLDYQTIMKQIIVYHVSRDYLPPTPTMLLQYTIYVMQKLDIDTELLYLDKLKI
;
A
#
# COMPACT_ATOMS: atom_id res chain seq x y z
N MET A 1 17.51 -0.37 46.40
CA MET A 1 17.48 0.01 44.96
C MET A 1 16.44 -0.86 44.29
N LYS A 2 15.28 -0.32 43.88
CA LYS A 2 14.27 -1.06 43.14
C LYS A 2 14.77 -1.16 41.68
N SER A 3 15.15 -2.34 41.22
CA SER A 3 15.39 -2.62 39.83
C SER A 3 14.03 -2.50 39.11
N GLY A 4 13.77 -1.35 38.51
CA GLY A 4 12.63 -1.18 37.63
C GLY A 4 12.77 -2.20 36.50
N SER A 5 11.87 -3.17 36.44
CA SER A 5 11.77 -4.11 35.30
C SER A 5 11.59 -3.27 34.03
N GLN A 6 12.62 -3.23 33.19
CA GLN A 6 12.48 -2.59 31.87
C GLN A 6 11.46 -3.38 31.09
N VAL A 7 10.35 -2.71 30.70
CA VAL A 7 9.27 -3.34 29.93
C VAL A 7 9.76 -3.56 28.50
N GLU A 8 9.74 -4.80 28.08
CA GLU A 8 10.06 -5.19 26.71
C GLU A 8 8.95 -4.69 25.79
N ARG A 9 9.32 -4.13 24.64
CA ARG A 9 8.38 -3.59 23.62
C ARG A 9 8.67 -4.21 22.28
N LYS A 10 7.60 -4.52 21.51
CA LYS A 10 7.73 -4.88 20.09
C LYS A 10 8.11 -3.61 19.33
N LEU A 11 9.24 -3.61 18.68
CA LEU A 11 9.74 -2.53 17.83
C LEU A 11 9.67 -2.98 16.37
N MET A 12 9.22 -2.09 15.49
CA MET A 12 9.27 -2.31 14.05
C MET A 12 10.37 -1.43 13.45
N ILE A 13 11.27 -2.04 12.67
CA ILE A 13 12.43 -1.39 12.07
C ILE A 13 12.46 -1.74 10.59
N ALA A 14 12.63 -0.73 9.76
CA ALA A 14 12.75 -0.88 8.30
C ALA A 14 14.14 -0.48 7.82
N GLY A 15 14.54 -1.06 6.71
CA GLY A 15 15.79 -0.69 6.08
C GLY A 15 15.81 -0.94 4.58
N ARG A 16 16.85 -0.38 3.98
CA ARG A 16 17.20 -0.58 2.57
C ARG A 16 18.69 -0.87 2.47
N VAL A 17 19.05 -1.81 1.61
CA VAL A 17 20.43 -2.22 1.34
C VAL A 17 20.61 -2.36 -0.17
N ASP A 18 21.56 -1.63 -0.78
CA ASP A 18 21.93 -1.84 -2.16
C ASP A 18 22.64 -3.19 -2.31
N ILE A 19 22.40 -3.88 -3.42
CA ILE A 19 23.09 -5.12 -3.74
C ILE A 19 24.48 -4.76 -4.29
N VAL A 20 25.49 -4.89 -3.43
CA VAL A 20 26.89 -4.55 -3.75
C VAL A 20 27.72 -5.77 -4.15
N GLU A 21 27.28 -6.98 -3.73
CA GLU A 21 27.92 -8.27 -4.01
C GLU A 21 26.85 -9.32 -4.30
N LYS A 22 27.24 -10.41 -4.99
CA LYS A 22 26.30 -11.51 -5.32
C LYS A 22 25.65 -12.16 -4.11
N ASN A 23 26.33 -12.15 -2.97
CA ASN A 23 25.87 -12.76 -1.72
C ASN A 23 25.25 -11.77 -0.73
N THR A 24 25.05 -10.50 -1.12
CA THR A 24 24.49 -9.45 -0.24
C THR A 24 23.18 -9.88 0.39
N ILE A 25 22.26 -10.48 -0.37
CA ILE A 25 20.96 -10.96 0.12
C ILE A 25 21.13 -12.07 1.15
N GLU A 26 21.99 -13.05 0.88
CA GLU A 26 22.22 -14.18 1.79
C GLU A 26 22.89 -13.73 3.11
N ILE A 27 23.80 -12.78 3.04
CA ILE A 27 24.42 -12.19 4.24
C ILE A 27 23.35 -11.48 5.06
N LEU A 28 22.51 -10.66 4.41
CA LEU A 28 21.43 -9.94 5.07
C LEU A 28 20.44 -10.90 5.74
N LYS A 29 19.97 -11.93 5.04
CA LYS A 29 19.09 -12.99 5.58
C LYS A 29 19.67 -13.60 6.84
N LYS A 30 20.90 -14.12 6.77
CA LYS A 30 21.59 -14.74 7.90
C LYS A 30 21.71 -13.80 9.11
N TYR A 31 21.85 -12.51 8.85
CA TYR A 31 21.92 -11.51 9.90
C TYR A 31 20.54 -11.24 10.51
N LEU A 32 19.50 -11.02 9.68
CA LEU A 32 18.16 -10.71 10.16
C LEU A 32 17.55 -11.85 10.98
N VAL A 33 17.75 -13.11 10.58
CA VAL A 33 17.35 -14.30 11.36
C VAL A 33 17.89 -14.25 12.81
N LYS A 34 19.10 -13.69 13.02
CA LYS A 34 19.74 -13.64 14.34
C LYS A 34 19.25 -12.49 15.21
N VAL A 35 18.75 -11.41 14.60
CA VAL A 35 18.51 -10.14 15.31
C VAL A 35 17.04 -9.75 15.40
N SER A 36 16.15 -10.46 14.71
CA SER A 36 14.72 -10.18 14.65
C SER A 36 13.87 -11.36 15.11
N ASN A 37 12.63 -11.09 15.50
CA ASN A 37 11.61 -12.09 15.76
C ASN A 37 10.91 -12.51 14.45
N GLU A 38 10.61 -11.51 13.62
CA GLU A 38 9.96 -11.66 12.33
C GLU A 38 10.65 -10.74 11.33
N TYR A 39 10.68 -11.11 10.07
CA TYR A 39 11.21 -10.26 9.01
C TYR A 39 10.54 -10.52 7.66
N ILE A 40 10.60 -9.50 6.81
CA ILE A 40 10.23 -9.55 5.39
C ILE A 40 11.40 -8.96 4.61
N ILE A 41 11.78 -9.62 3.52
CA ILE A 41 12.82 -9.16 2.58
C ILE A 41 12.20 -9.06 1.19
N VAL A 42 12.27 -7.89 0.58
CA VAL A 42 11.71 -7.60 -0.73
C VAL A 42 12.78 -7.03 -1.65
N LEU A 43 12.87 -7.55 -2.87
CA LEU A 43 13.73 -6.99 -3.91
C LEU A 43 13.01 -5.86 -4.65
N GLU A 44 13.65 -4.72 -4.76
CA GLU A 44 13.16 -3.58 -5.55
C GLU A 44 14.18 -3.17 -6.60
N LYS A 45 13.70 -2.83 -7.79
CA LYS A 45 14.51 -2.23 -8.85
C LYS A 45 14.20 -0.73 -8.96
N GLY A 46 15.20 0.10 -8.71
CA GLY A 46 15.05 1.55 -8.74
C GLY A 46 14.60 2.05 -10.11
N LYS A 47 13.43 2.71 -10.18
CA LYS A 47 12.78 3.16 -11.42
C LYS A 47 13.68 4.07 -12.29
N LYS A 48 14.49 4.93 -11.66
CA LYS A 48 15.36 5.90 -12.38
C LYS A 48 16.74 5.32 -12.73
N THR A 49 17.28 4.47 -11.89
CA THR A 49 18.67 4.00 -11.98
C THR A 49 18.78 2.57 -12.50
N GLY A 50 17.70 1.81 -12.48
CA GLY A 50 17.69 0.38 -12.75
C GLY A 50 18.45 -0.47 -11.72
N LYS A 51 19.02 0.15 -10.68
CA LYS A 51 19.80 -0.56 -9.65
C LYS A 51 18.87 -1.36 -8.74
N GLU A 52 19.28 -2.58 -8.47
CA GLU A 52 18.59 -3.45 -7.53
C GLU A 52 19.01 -3.14 -6.10
N HIS A 53 18.06 -3.13 -5.22
CA HIS A 53 18.26 -3.00 -3.78
C HIS A 53 17.20 -3.80 -3.03
N VAL A 54 17.50 -4.11 -1.80
CA VAL A 54 16.63 -4.88 -0.93
C VAL A 54 16.01 -3.94 0.09
N HIS A 55 14.69 -3.99 0.23
CA HIS A 55 13.99 -3.48 1.39
C HIS A 55 13.79 -4.61 2.39
N PHE A 56 13.92 -4.30 3.68
CA PHE A 56 13.56 -5.23 4.74
C PHE A 56 12.71 -4.53 5.79
N LEU A 57 11.84 -5.30 6.39
CA LEU A 57 11.05 -4.94 7.55
C LEU A 57 11.24 -6.02 8.60
N ILE A 58 11.51 -5.64 9.83
CA ILE A 58 11.68 -6.57 10.93
C ILE A 58 10.88 -6.15 12.15
N THR A 59 10.49 -7.12 12.96
CA THR A 59 10.06 -6.89 14.33
C THR A 59 11.10 -7.42 15.31
N LYS A 60 11.23 -6.74 16.43
CA LYS A 60 12.14 -7.11 17.49
C LYS A 60 11.59 -6.70 18.85
N ASN A 61 11.60 -7.62 19.80
CA ASN A 61 11.32 -7.32 21.18
C ASN A 61 12.58 -6.74 21.85
N SER A 62 12.46 -5.61 22.49
CA SER A 62 13.61 -4.96 23.15
C SER A 62 13.19 -4.03 24.28
N CYS A 63 14.02 -3.97 25.30
CA CYS A 63 13.97 -2.96 26.35
C CYS A 63 14.67 -1.65 25.95
N LYS A 64 15.41 -1.64 24.84
CA LYS A 64 16.16 -0.45 24.37
C LYS A 64 15.24 0.51 23.59
N LEU A 65 15.70 1.74 23.46
CA LEU A 65 15.05 2.70 22.57
C LEU A 65 15.18 2.25 21.11
N GLN A 66 14.14 2.50 20.33
CA GLN A 66 14.10 2.13 18.91
C GLN A 66 15.32 2.68 18.13
N LYS A 67 15.73 3.91 18.40
CA LYS A 67 16.93 4.52 17.79
C LYS A 67 18.19 3.68 18.06
N SER A 68 18.39 3.25 19.31
CA SER A 68 19.54 2.43 19.70
C SER A 68 19.56 1.07 19.00
N GLU A 69 18.38 0.44 18.84
CA GLU A 69 18.27 -0.81 18.08
C GLU A 69 18.56 -0.60 16.59
N CYS A 70 18.06 0.50 15.99
CA CYS A 70 18.40 0.85 14.60
C CYS A 70 19.92 1.02 14.41
N ASP A 71 20.59 1.68 15.35
CA ASP A 71 22.04 1.88 15.29
C ASP A 71 22.79 0.55 15.42
N THR A 72 22.33 -0.34 16.31
CA THR A 72 22.89 -1.70 16.46
C THR A 72 22.76 -2.51 15.17
N ILE A 73 21.56 -2.50 14.55
CA ILE A 73 21.30 -3.23 13.30
C ILE A 73 22.13 -2.63 12.15
N ARG A 74 22.18 -1.31 12.05
CA ARG A 74 23.00 -0.60 11.05
C ARG A 74 24.47 -1.01 11.16
N GLN A 75 25.03 -0.98 12.35
CA GLN A 75 26.42 -1.39 12.61
C GLN A 75 26.66 -2.87 12.25
N GLY A 76 25.70 -3.75 12.57
CA GLY A 76 25.79 -5.16 12.22
C GLY A 76 25.84 -5.37 10.71
N ILE A 77 24.93 -4.72 9.97
CA ILE A 77 24.87 -4.80 8.51
C ILE A 77 26.17 -4.26 7.88
N THR A 78 26.66 -3.10 8.33
CA THR A 78 27.89 -2.48 7.77
C THR A 78 29.18 -3.23 8.11
N LYS A 79 29.18 -4.05 9.15
CA LYS A 79 30.31 -4.94 9.45
C LYS A 79 30.36 -6.19 8.54
N LEU A 80 29.20 -6.59 8.00
CA LEU A 80 29.07 -7.83 7.25
C LEU A 80 29.08 -7.58 5.72
N ILE A 81 28.67 -6.40 5.29
CA ILE A 81 28.56 -6.02 3.88
C ILE A 81 29.48 -4.82 3.64
N ASN A 82 30.36 -4.94 2.64
CA ASN A 82 31.33 -3.90 2.29
C ASN A 82 30.68 -2.82 1.41
N PHE A 83 30.08 -1.81 2.02
CA PHE A 83 29.54 -0.66 1.31
C PHE A 83 30.63 0.35 0.94
N ASN A 84 30.56 0.90 -0.27
CA ASN A 84 31.45 1.94 -0.72
C ASN A 84 31.14 3.31 -0.10
N ASN A 85 29.90 3.54 0.32
CA ASN A 85 29.45 4.77 0.95
C ASN A 85 28.14 4.60 1.74
N SER A 86 27.82 5.58 2.58
CA SER A 86 26.66 5.57 3.45
C SER A 86 25.29 5.71 2.73
N LYS A 87 25.27 6.02 1.43
CA LYS A 87 24.02 6.11 0.63
C LYS A 87 23.53 4.74 0.18
N GLN A 88 24.36 3.70 0.30
CA GLN A 88 24.03 2.34 -0.13
C GLN A 88 23.21 1.55 0.88
N TYR A 89 22.98 2.09 2.06
CA TYR A 89 22.15 1.47 3.10
C TYR A 89 21.40 2.49 3.93
N TYR A 90 20.29 2.05 4.48
CA TYR A 90 19.48 2.82 5.44
C TYR A 90 18.86 1.86 6.45
N VAL A 91 18.80 2.27 7.73
CA VAL A 91 18.06 1.57 8.79
C VAL A 91 17.40 2.62 9.66
N GLY A 92 16.11 2.50 9.87
CA GLY A 92 15.33 3.44 10.67
C GLY A 92 14.15 2.83 11.38
N GLY A 93 13.72 3.47 12.46
CA GLY A 93 12.52 3.07 13.19
C GLY A 93 11.24 3.45 12.43
N VAL A 94 10.27 2.58 12.50
CA VAL A 94 8.96 2.77 11.87
C VAL A 94 8.05 3.56 12.81
N ARG A 95 7.37 4.60 12.29
CA ARG A 95 6.38 5.40 13.02
C ARG A 95 4.96 4.99 12.69
N ASP A 96 4.70 4.66 11.43
CA ASP A 96 3.41 4.21 10.92
C ASP A 96 3.62 2.81 10.34
N GLU A 97 3.25 1.81 11.14
CA GLU A 97 3.51 0.41 10.83
C GLU A 97 2.79 -0.02 9.55
N LYS A 98 1.52 0.34 9.40
CA LYS A 98 0.72 0.00 8.22
C LYS A 98 1.31 0.60 6.94
N LYS A 99 1.63 1.89 6.94
CA LYS A 99 2.22 2.54 5.76
C LYS A 99 3.58 1.97 5.40
N CYS A 100 4.40 1.66 6.40
CA CYS A 100 5.70 1.07 6.17
C CYS A 100 5.58 -0.33 5.58
N PHE A 101 4.66 -1.13 6.09
CA PHE A 101 4.37 -2.47 5.61
C PHE A 101 3.94 -2.44 4.14
N LEU A 102 2.91 -1.62 3.81
CA LEU A 102 2.43 -1.45 2.43
C LEU A 102 3.52 -0.89 1.50
N TYR A 103 4.37 0.02 1.98
CA TYR A 103 5.49 0.54 1.20
C TYR A 103 6.51 -0.55 0.91
N THR A 104 6.84 -1.38 1.88
CA THR A 104 7.81 -2.49 1.71
C THR A 104 7.29 -3.53 0.72
N LEU A 105 5.99 -3.83 0.76
CA LEU A 105 5.36 -4.82 -0.12
C LEU A 105 4.95 -4.28 -1.50
N LYS A 106 5.12 -3.00 -1.79
CA LYS A 106 4.53 -2.33 -2.97
C LYS A 106 4.77 -3.03 -4.32
N ASP A 107 5.92 -3.65 -4.50
CA ASP A 107 6.30 -4.35 -5.74
C ASP A 107 6.04 -5.87 -5.66
N LEU A 108 5.60 -6.39 -4.51
CA LEU A 108 5.29 -7.81 -4.24
C LEU A 108 6.40 -8.80 -4.61
N ASN A 109 7.63 -8.32 -4.80
CA ASN A 109 8.79 -9.15 -5.13
C ASN A 109 9.47 -9.64 -3.85
N ILE A 110 8.73 -10.47 -3.10
CA ILE A 110 9.14 -10.99 -1.78
C ILE A 110 10.15 -12.10 -1.98
N ILE A 111 11.35 -11.92 -1.41
CA ILE A 111 12.41 -12.95 -1.41
C ILE A 111 12.16 -13.97 -0.30
N GLU A 112 11.84 -13.47 0.90
CA GLU A 112 11.60 -14.31 2.08
C GLU A 112 10.82 -13.54 3.14
N GLU A 113 10.02 -14.26 3.91
CA GLU A 113 9.29 -13.72 5.04
C GLU A 113 9.10 -14.76 6.16
N THR A 114 9.02 -14.31 7.39
CA THR A 114 8.78 -15.13 8.58
C THR A 114 7.67 -14.53 9.46
N TRP A 115 6.73 -13.78 8.86
CA TRP A 115 5.69 -13.09 9.63
C TRP A 115 4.76 -14.08 10.32
N ILE A 116 4.66 -13.98 11.65
CA ILE A 116 3.94 -14.97 12.49
C ILE A 116 2.44 -14.77 12.39
N ASP A 117 1.96 -13.50 12.43
CA ASP A 117 0.54 -13.20 12.22
C ASP A 117 0.19 -13.29 10.74
N ARG A 118 -0.20 -14.50 10.31
CA ARG A 118 -0.58 -14.77 8.92
C ARG A 118 -1.80 -13.98 8.48
N ALA A 119 -2.77 -13.74 9.37
CA ALA A 119 -3.97 -12.99 9.04
C ALA A 119 -3.64 -11.51 8.76
N GLU A 120 -2.77 -10.92 9.59
CA GLU A 120 -2.25 -9.57 9.34
C GLU A 120 -1.48 -9.50 8.02
N TYR A 121 -0.55 -10.45 7.81
CA TYR A 121 0.27 -10.51 6.60
C TYR A 121 -0.58 -10.64 5.34
N ASP A 122 -1.50 -11.59 5.30
CA ASP A 122 -2.36 -11.84 4.14
C ASP A 122 -3.29 -10.66 3.85
N SER A 123 -3.80 -9.99 4.90
CA SER A 123 -4.56 -8.75 4.78
C SER A 123 -3.74 -7.62 4.14
N MET A 124 -2.47 -7.47 4.53
CA MET A 124 -1.58 -6.45 3.97
C MET A 124 -1.20 -6.76 2.51
N ILE A 125 -0.99 -8.04 2.17
CA ILE A 125 -0.78 -8.45 0.77
C ILE A 125 -2.01 -8.12 -0.07
N ALA A 126 -3.21 -8.50 0.38
CA ALA A 126 -4.45 -8.21 -0.33
C ALA A 126 -4.66 -6.70 -0.53
N GLU A 127 -4.40 -5.88 0.49
CA GLU A 127 -4.47 -4.42 0.38
C GLU A 127 -3.43 -3.87 -0.60
N THR A 128 -2.21 -4.42 -0.61
CA THR A 128 -1.16 -4.01 -1.57
C THR A 128 -1.55 -4.32 -3.00
N VAL A 129 -2.09 -5.51 -3.26
CA VAL A 129 -2.62 -5.90 -4.58
C VAL A 129 -3.72 -4.93 -5.01
N ARG A 130 -4.70 -4.66 -4.14
CA ARG A 130 -5.79 -3.71 -4.41
C ARG A 130 -5.25 -2.31 -4.76
N ILE A 131 -4.31 -1.78 -3.99
CA ILE A 131 -3.71 -0.46 -4.24
C ILE A 131 -2.97 -0.44 -5.59
N ASN A 132 -2.25 -1.50 -5.93
CA ASN A 132 -1.53 -1.60 -7.19
C ASN A 132 -2.50 -1.70 -8.38
N ASP A 133 -3.57 -2.46 -8.25
CA ASP A 133 -4.62 -2.55 -9.27
C ASP A 133 -5.30 -1.19 -9.47
N GLU A 134 -5.62 -0.48 -8.39
CA GLU A 134 -6.20 0.86 -8.47
C GLU A 134 -5.26 1.85 -9.16
N LYS A 135 -3.96 1.83 -8.86
CA LYS A 135 -2.98 2.71 -9.50
C LYS A 135 -2.79 2.43 -11.00
N ASN A 136 -2.86 1.16 -11.38
CA ASN A 136 -2.67 0.74 -12.76
C ASN A 136 -3.96 0.79 -13.60
N THR A 137 -5.10 0.86 -12.94
CA THR A 137 -6.41 0.95 -13.62
C THR A 137 -6.72 2.41 -13.93
N PRO A 138 -7.08 2.77 -15.19
CA PRO A 138 -7.49 4.13 -15.51
C PRO A 138 -8.68 4.59 -14.66
N MET A 139 -8.68 5.86 -14.24
CA MET A 139 -9.71 6.45 -13.37
C MET A 139 -11.14 6.11 -13.84
N LYS A 140 -11.40 6.21 -15.14
CA LYS A 140 -12.72 5.89 -15.73
C LYS A 140 -13.16 4.46 -15.42
N GLN A 141 -12.25 3.48 -15.49
CA GLN A 141 -12.55 2.08 -15.19
C GLN A 141 -12.74 1.86 -13.68
N GLN A 142 -11.98 2.56 -12.84
CA GLN A 142 -12.17 2.51 -11.39
C GLN A 142 -13.57 3.04 -11.00
N LEU A 143 -14.03 4.11 -11.66
CA LEU A 143 -15.37 4.66 -11.45
C LEU A 143 -16.46 3.67 -11.87
N VAL A 144 -16.30 3.00 -13.01
CA VAL A 144 -17.26 1.96 -13.45
C VAL A 144 -17.36 0.87 -12.38
N LYS A 145 -16.24 0.32 -11.92
CA LYS A 145 -16.22 -0.70 -10.83
C LYS A 145 -16.87 -0.21 -9.56
N HIS A 146 -16.62 1.05 -9.17
CA HIS A 146 -17.20 1.64 -7.96
C HIS A 146 -18.73 1.74 -8.07
N ILE A 147 -19.25 2.23 -9.19
CA ILE A 147 -20.68 2.39 -9.41
C ILE A 147 -21.39 1.02 -9.54
N ASP A 148 -20.77 0.07 -10.21
CA ASP A 148 -21.31 -1.29 -10.34
C ASP A 148 -21.40 -2.00 -8.99
N ASN A 149 -20.35 -1.86 -8.15
CA ASN A 149 -20.39 -2.37 -6.78
C ASN A 149 -21.42 -1.65 -5.89
N TYR A 150 -21.68 -0.37 -6.13
CA TYR A 150 -22.73 0.36 -5.43
C TYR A 150 -24.11 -0.20 -5.80
N ARG A 151 -24.36 -0.43 -7.09
CA ARG A 151 -25.57 -1.03 -7.61
C ARG A 151 -25.86 -2.41 -7.01
N THR A 152 -24.84 -3.28 -6.90
CA THR A 152 -25.00 -4.66 -6.39
C THR A 152 -25.13 -4.74 -4.87
N LYS A 153 -24.66 -3.75 -4.10
CA LYS A 153 -24.79 -3.76 -2.64
C LYS A 153 -26.19 -3.49 -2.14
N ASP A 154 -26.97 -2.67 -2.86
CA ASP A 154 -28.33 -2.37 -2.48
C ASP A 154 -29.31 -3.53 -2.75
N ASP A 155 -28.94 -4.51 -3.58
CA ASP A 155 -29.73 -5.70 -3.85
C ASP A 155 -29.85 -6.67 -2.65
N ASN A 156 -28.99 -6.53 -1.61
CA ASN A 156 -28.92 -7.51 -0.53
C ASN A 156 -29.66 -7.14 0.76
N ASP A 157 -30.12 -5.89 0.96
CA ASP A 157 -30.57 -5.48 2.29
C ASP A 157 -32.07 -5.22 2.45
N TYR A 158 -32.88 -4.96 1.43
CA TYR A 158 -34.34 -4.76 1.60
C TYR A 158 -35.21 -4.93 0.34
N GLY A 159 -34.89 -5.77 -0.62
CA GLY A 159 -35.86 -6.09 -1.70
C GLY A 159 -36.38 -4.90 -2.54
N THR A 160 -35.77 -3.74 -2.41
CA THR A 160 -35.99 -2.56 -3.23
C THR A 160 -34.94 -2.50 -4.32
N TYR A 161 -35.26 -3.08 -5.45
CA TYR A 161 -34.43 -2.95 -6.64
C TYR A 161 -34.26 -1.47 -6.98
N ILE A 162 -33.06 -0.91 -6.78
CA ILE A 162 -32.66 0.31 -7.47
C ILE A 162 -32.43 -0.10 -8.93
N THR A 163 -33.50 -0.30 -9.67
CA THR A 163 -33.48 -0.75 -11.07
C THR A 163 -33.03 0.34 -12.03
N GLN A 164 -32.89 1.58 -11.59
CA GLN A 164 -32.38 2.68 -12.41
C GLN A 164 -31.47 3.60 -11.61
N LEU A 165 -30.16 3.42 -11.75
CA LEU A 165 -29.21 4.45 -11.39
C LEU A 165 -29.41 5.65 -12.31
N ASP A 166 -30.03 6.71 -11.79
CA ASP A 166 -30.12 7.97 -12.52
C ASP A 166 -28.75 8.68 -12.59
N TYR A 167 -28.61 9.60 -13.53
CA TYR A 167 -27.35 10.31 -13.73
C TYR A 167 -26.94 11.13 -12.51
N GLN A 168 -27.88 11.64 -11.71
CA GLN A 168 -27.60 12.43 -10.52
C GLN A 168 -26.98 11.57 -9.42
N THR A 169 -27.47 10.36 -9.25
CA THR A 169 -26.91 9.37 -8.33
C THR A 169 -25.51 8.98 -8.76
N ILE A 170 -25.28 8.73 -10.05
CA ILE A 170 -23.94 8.44 -10.58
C ILE A 170 -22.99 9.60 -10.33
N MET A 171 -23.39 10.86 -10.60
CA MET A 171 -22.59 12.04 -10.34
C MET A 171 -22.21 12.15 -8.85
N LYS A 172 -23.18 11.92 -7.94
CA LYS A 172 -22.92 11.91 -6.49
C LYS A 172 -21.89 10.84 -6.11
N GLN A 173 -22.04 9.62 -6.62
CA GLN A 173 -21.13 8.52 -6.34
C GLN A 173 -19.71 8.77 -6.88
N ILE A 174 -19.58 9.44 -8.03
CA ILE A 174 -18.26 9.86 -8.56
C ILE A 174 -17.61 10.86 -7.61
N ILE A 175 -18.36 11.83 -7.07
CA ILE A 175 -17.83 12.78 -6.09
C ILE A 175 -17.44 12.06 -4.80
N VAL A 176 -18.30 11.18 -4.28
CA VAL A 176 -18.01 10.36 -3.09
C VAL A 176 -16.73 9.54 -3.29
N TYR A 177 -16.58 8.92 -4.46
CA TYR A 177 -15.36 8.19 -4.81
C TYR A 177 -14.10 9.04 -4.70
N HIS A 178 -14.11 10.26 -5.25
CA HIS A 178 -12.96 11.17 -5.19
C HIS A 178 -12.66 11.60 -3.75
N VAL A 179 -13.68 12.03 -3.01
CA VAL A 179 -13.54 12.51 -1.62
C VAL A 179 -13.03 11.40 -0.70
N SER A 180 -13.55 10.18 -0.82
CA SER A 180 -13.13 9.04 0.01
C SER A 180 -11.68 8.60 -0.20
N ARG A 181 -11.04 9.06 -1.26
CA ARG A 181 -9.64 8.76 -1.61
C ARG A 181 -8.71 9.97 -1.54
N ASP A 182 -9.15 11.06 -0.92
CA ASP A 182 -8.41 12.33 -0.86
C ASP A 182 -8.01 12.87 -2.25
N TYR A 183 -8.78 12.55 -3.29
CA TYR A 183 -8.61 13.16 -4.61
C TYR A 183 -9.32 14.50 -4.67
N LEU A 184 -8.77 15.43 -5.46
CA LEU A 184 -9.49 16.68 -5.75
C LEU A 184 -10.83 16.35 -6.42
N PRO A 185 -11.92 17.04 -6.05
CA PRO A 185 -13.20 16.89 -6.71
C PRO A 185 -13.05 17.15 -8.22
N PRO A 186 -13.72 16.38 -9.08
CA PRO A 186 -13.66 16.60 -10.51
C PRO A 186 -14.28 17.95 -10.87
N THR A 187 -13.71 18.63 -11.86
CA THR A 187 -14.36 19.81 -12.42
C THR A 187 -15.73 19.44 -13.03
N PRO A 188 -16.66 20.39 -13.18
CA PRO A 188 -17.97 20.09 -13.79
C PRO A 188 -17.89 19.39 -15.14
N THR A 189 -16.93 19.78 -15.99
CA THR A 189 -16.70 19.13 -17.29
C THR A 189 -16.18 17.71 -17.13
N MET A 190 -15.24 17.47 -16.23
CA MET A 190 -14.73 16.11 -15.95
C MET A 190 -15.82 15.22 -15.34
N LEU A 191 -16.60 15.75 -14.41
CA LEU A 191 -17.70 15.04 -13.78
C LEU A 191 -18.70 14.56 -14.82
N LEU A 192 -19.08 15.43 -15.73
CA LEU A 192 -19.97 15.07 -16.82
C LEU A 192 -19.38 13.99 -17.75
N GLN A 193 -18.10 14.14 -18.14
CA GLN A 193 -17.41 13.15 -18.97
C GLN A 193 -17.32 11.78 -18.29
N TYR A 194 -17.05 11.76 -16.99
CA TYR A 194 -17.02 10.51 -16.21
C TYR A 194 -18.41 9.89 -16.11
N THR A 195 -19.45 10.70 -15.88
CA THR A 195 -20.84 10.23 -15.80
C THR A 195 -21.26 9.57 -17.11
N ILE A 196 -21.07 10.25 -18.25
CA ILE A 196 -21.39 9.70 -19.57
C ILE A 196 -20.64 8.37 -19.80
N TYR A 197 -19.35 8.33 -19.50
CA TYR A 197 -18.55 7.13 -19.69
C TYR A 197 -19.05 5.94 -18.83
N VAL A 198 -19.38 6.19 -17.55
CA VAL A 198 -19.90 5.16 -16.65
C VAL A 198 -21.26 4.66 -17.15
N MET A 199 -22.17 5.57 -17.50
CA MET A 199 -23.49 5.21 -18.03
C MET A 199 -23.37 4.31 -19.28
N GLN A 200 -22.52 4.70 -20.24
CA GLN A 200 -22.27 3.89 -21.45
C GLN A 200 -21.70 2.50 -21.15
N LYS A 201 -20.85 2.39 -20.12
CA LYS A 201 -20.24 1.10 -19.74
C LYS A 201 -21.15 0.18 -18.96
N LEU A 202 -22.14 0.74 -18.27
CA LEU A 202 -23.13 0.00 -17.50
C LEU A 202 -24.48 -0.14 -18.25
N ASP A 203 -24.53 0.18 -19.54
CA ASP A 203 -25.74 0.18 -20.38
C ASP A 203 -26.91 0.96 -19.77
N ILE A 204 -26.58 2.10 -19.12
CA ILE A 204 -27.58 3.01 -18.57
C ILE A 204 -27.96 4.02 -19.65
N ASP A 205 -29.25 4.26 -19.80
CA ASP A 205 -29.77 5.19 -20.80
C ASP A 205 -29.20 6.60 -20.62
N THR A 206 -28.57 7.11 -21.68
CA THR A 206 -27.97 8.44 -21.71
C THR A 206 -28.90 9.51 -22.30
N GLU A 207 -30.05 9.15 -22.85
CA GLU A 207 -30.95 10.13 -23.49
C GLU A 207 -31.47 11.18 -22.54
N LEU A 208 -31.75 10.78 -21.29
CA LEU A 208 -32.17 11.71 -20.23
C LEU A 208 -31.13 12.81 -19.92
N LEU A 209 -29.85 12.51 -20.09
CA LEU A 209 -28.76 13.45 -19.86
C LEU A 209 -28.67 14.55 -20.91
N TYR A 210 -29.10 14.23 -22.16
CA TYR A 210 -29.16 15.19 -23.26
C TYR A 210 -30.43 16.02 -23.21
N LEU A 211 -31.55 15.48 -22.75
CA LEU A 211 -32.83 16.19 -22.65
C LEU A 211 -32.82 17.26 -21.56
N ASP A 212 -32.17 17.00 -20.40
CA ASP A 212 -32.02 17.99 -19.34
C ASP A 212 -31.11 19.19 -19.72
N LYS A 213 -30.17 18.99 -20.63
CA LYS A 213 -29.31 20.06 -21.17
C LYS A 213 -29.99 20.90 -22.24
N LEU A 214 -31.02 20.36 -22.88
CA LEU A 214 -31.78 21.07 -23.90
C LEU A 214 -32.95 21.89 -23.33
N LYS A 215 -33.17 21.81 -22.02
CA LYS A 215 -34.17 22.59 -21.28
C LYS A 215 -33.64 23.92 -20.74
N ILE A 216 -32.56 24.47 -21.34
CA ILE A 216 -32.08 25.84 -21.09
C ILE A 216 -32.76 26.78 -22.07
#